data_74118ba9e10f32a7f07c758e3cbf40bb
#
_entry.id   74118ba9e10f32a7f07c758e3cbf40bb
#
_cell.length_a   1.000
_cell.length_b   1.000
_cell.length_c   1.000
_cell.angle_alpha   90.00
_cell.angle_beta   90.00
_cell.angle_gamma   90.00
#
_symmetry.space_group_name_H-M   'P 1'
#
loop_
_entity.id
_entity.type
_entity.pdbx_description
1 polymer ?
#
loop_
_entity_poly.entity_id
_entity_poly.type
_entity_poly.pdbx_seq_one_letter_code
_entity_poly.pdbx_strand_id
1 'polypeptide(L)'
;MSQVAISRKVPVQQLVEQLEALPESAFSDIDRVREILRTSPVDPDSLAPYLFWDGQHYTRNLIDKTQTFELMAICWDIGQVSSIHNHRDQNCWMAAPIGKLMVQNYRVISKDLDNHCCNIEPTDLVEINPADPCAVDPREPVHSVFNPREWNQRAVSLHVYSRPFDSCEVYSAEKGTCGDIALHYTSVNGVLVCK
;
A
#
# COMPACT_ATOMS: atom_id res chain seq x y z
N MET A 1 27.95 -13.96 13.47
CA MET A 1 27.35 -12.63 13.35
C MET A 1 27.28 -12.32 11.85
N SER A 2 26.12 -12.51 11.23
CA SER A 2 25.93 -12.22 9.80
C SER A 2 25.91 -10.70 9.65
N GLN A 3 26.87 -10.13 8.91
CA GLN A 3 26.78 -8.73 8.48
C GLN A 3 25.53 -8.61 7.60
N VAL A 4 24.52 -7.92 8.09
CA VAL A 4 23.41 -7.44 7.25
C VAL A 4 24.05 -6.49 6.25
N ALA A 5 24.17 -6.93 5.00
CA ALA A 5 24.64 -6.07 3.93
C ALA A 5 23.66 -4.89 3.86
N ILE A 6 24.17 -3.67 4.08
CA ILE A 6 23.38 -2.45 3.90
C ILE A 6 23.02 -2.41 2.41
N SER A 7 21.75 -2.71 2.11
CA SER A 7 21.21 -2.68 0.76
C SER A 7 21.31 -1.22 0.26
N ARG A 8 21.99 -1.03 -0.88
CA ARG A 8 22.14 0.30 -1.49
C ARG A 8 20.78 0.77 -1.96
N LYS A 9 20.35 1.96 -1.49
CA LYS A 9 19.12 2.60 -1.95
C LYS A 9 19.18 2.86 -3.46
N VAL A 10 18.06 2.67 -4.14
CA VAL A 10 17.93 2.85 -5.59
C VAL A 10 16.92 3.95 -5.91
N PRO A 11 17.08 4.71 -7.01
CA PRO A 11 16.04 5.61 -7.48
C PRO A 11 14.73 4.83 -7.75
N VAL A 12 13.58 5.48 -7.55
CA VAL A 12 12.27 4.84 -7.80
C VAL A 12 12.11 4.31 -9.22
N GLN A 13 12.72 4.97 -10.20
CA GLN A 13 12.74 4.52 -11.60
C GLN A 13 13.41 3.15 -11.77
N GLN A 14 14.47 2.90 -11.01
CA GLN A 14 15.12 1.58 -11.04
C GLN A 14 14.21 0.49 -10.45
N LEU A 15 13.39 0.80 -9.43
CA LEU A 15 12.36 -0.13 -8.95
C LEU A 15 11.30 -0.40 -10.03
N VAL A 16 10.85 0.65 -10.76
CA VAL A 16 9.92 0.49 -11.90
C VAL A 16 10.51 -0.48 -12.93
N GLU A 17 11.74 -0.24 -13.37
CA GLU A 17 12.44 -1.11 -14.36
C GLU A 17 12.55 -2.57 -13.87
N GLN A 18 12.81 -2.78 -12.59
CA GLN A 18 12.87 -4.13 -12.00
C GLN A 18 11.51 -4.82 -11.99
N LEU A 19 10.42 -4.09 -11.70
CA LEU A 19 9.06 -4.62 -11.73
C LEU A 19 8.60 -4.91 -13.16
N GLU A 20 8.88 -4.02 -14.12
CA GLU A 20 8.57 -4.20 -15.54
C GLU A 20 9.29 -5.41 -16.16
N ALA A 21 10.51 -5.71 -15.70
CA ALA A 21 11.29 -6.87 -16.15
C ALA A 21 10.76 -8.22 -15.63
N LEU A 22 9.80 -8.21 -14.70
CA LEU A 22 9.22 -9.44 -14.17
C LEU A 22 8.20 -10.05 -15.15
N PRO A 23 8.17 -11.39 -15.29
CA PRO A 23 7.05 -12.04 -15.94
C PRO A 23 5.77 -11.89 -15.11
N GLU A 24 4.60 -11.87 -15.73
CA GLU A 24 3.30 -11.76 -15.05
C GLU A 24 3.16 -12.76 -13.90
N SER A 25 3.66 -13.98 -14.04
CA SER A 25 3.59 -15.02 -13.02
C SER A 25 4.32 -14.65 -11.71
N ALA A 26 5.32 -13.75 -11.77
CA ALA A 26 6.03 -13.30 -10.58
C ALA A 26 5.14 -12.51 -9.61
N PHE A 27 4.08 -11.87 -10.12
CA PHE A 27 3.12 -11.14 -9.28
C PHE A 27 2.10 -12.06 -8.57
N SER A 28 2.13 -13.35 -8.85
CA SER A 28 1.42 -14.37 -8.06
C SER A 28 2.29 -14.96 -6.94
N ASP A 29 3.59 -14.67 -6.94
CA ASP A 29 4.56 -15.09 -5.94
C ASP A 29 4.81 -13.95 -4.94
N ILE A 30 4.21 -14.09 -3.75
CA ILE A 30 4.30 -13.08 -2.69
C ILE A 30 5.75 -12.78 -2.30
N ASP A 31 6.58 -13.80 -2.19
CA ASP A 31 7.97 -13.64 -1.72
C ASP A 31 8.85 -13.00 -2.79
N ARG A 32 8.55 -13.21 -4.06
CA ARG A 32 9.34 -12.67 -5.18
C ARG A 32 9.34 -11.13 -5.21
N VAL A 33 8.18 -10.52 -5.18
CA VAL A 33 8.06 -9.05 -5.21
C VAL A 33 8.51 -8.44 -3.87
N ARG A 34 8.17 -9.09 -2.75
CA ARG A 34 8.65 -8.67 -1.42
C ARG A 34 10.17 -8.62 -1.36
N GLU A 35 10.87 -9.63 -1.92
CA GLU A 35 12.32 -9.67 -1.95
C GLU A 35 12.93 -8.52 -2.78
N ILE A 36 12.30 -8.12 -3.89
CA ILE A 36 12.73 -6.96 -4.66
C ILE A 36 12.63 -5.69 -3.82
N LEU A 37 11.50 -5.45 -3.15
CA LEU A 37 11.34 -4.29 -2.28
C LEU A 37 12.36 -4.28 -1.14
N ARG A 38 12.70 -5.44 -0.59
CA ARG A 38 13.66 -5.60 0.50
C ARG A 38 15.11 -5.37 0.03
N THR A 39 15.46 -5.84 -1.15
CA THR A 39 16.86 -5.76 -1.68
C THR A 39 17.14 -4.49 -2.46
N SER A 40 16.09 -3.78 -2.91
CA SER A 40 16.17 -2.52 -3.63
C SER A 40 15.35 -1.42 -2.92
N PRO A 41 15.69 -1.07 -1.66
CA PRO A 41 14.99 -0.02 -0.94
C PRO A 41 15.10 1.31 -1.71
N VAL A 42 13.97 1.98 -1.88
CA VAL A 42 13.91 3.20 -2.68
C VAL A 42 14.56 4.37 -1.93
N ASP A 43 15.34 5.15 -2.67
CA ASP A 43 15.88 6.42 -2.19
C ASP A 43 14.73 7.45 -2.03
N PRO A 44 14.49 7.96 -0.82
CA PRO A 44 13.46 8.95 -0.56
C PRO A 44 13.50 10.17 -1.47
N ASP A 45 14.69 10.66 -1.82
CA ASP A 45 14.86 11.86 -2.65
C ASP A 45 14.30 11.65 -4.07
N SER A 46 14.35 10.42 -4.57
CA SER A 46 13.79 10.08 -5.88
C SER A 46 12.26 10.11 -5.95
N LEU A 47 11.59 10.15 -4.80
CA LEU A 47 10.14 10.25 -4.70
C LEU A 47 9.61 11.68 -4.78
N ALA A 48 10.47 12.70 -4.74
CA ALA A 48 10.07 14.11 -4.72
C ALA A 48 8.98 14.49 -5.76
N PRO A 49 9.00 14.00 -7.02
CA PRO A 49 7.97 14.30 -8.01
C PRO A 49 6.57 13.75 -7.66
N TYR A 50 6.48 12.78 -6.75
CA TYR A 50 5.25 12.06 -6.39
C TYR A 50 4.75 12.42 -4.99
N LEU A 51 5.37 13.39 -4.31
CA LEU A 51 5.01 13.77 -2.93
C LEU A 51 3.97 14.90 -2.93
N PHE A 52 2.72 14.56 -3.09
CA PHE A 52 1.59 15.48 -2.93
C PHE A 52 0.92 15.23 -1.59
N TRP A 53 0.71 16.27 -0.81
CA TRP A 53 0.18 16.20 0.56
C TRP A 53 -1.17 16.87 0.64
N ASP A 54 -2.06 16.29 1.43
CA ASP A 54 -3.37 16.87 1.78
C ASP A 54 -3.56 16.78 3.29
N GLY A 55 -4.00 17.87 3.92
CA GLY A 55 -4.15 17.92 5.38
C GLY A 55 -5.38 17.17 5.92
N GLN A 56 -6.31 16.76 5.05
CA GLN A 56 -7.54 16.07 5.44
C GLN A 56 -7.47 14.57 5.16
N HIS A 57 -6.86 14.18 4.03
CA HIS A 57 -6.83 12.80 3.55
C HIS A 57 -5.43 12.42 3.07
N TYR A 58 -5.07 11.14 3.22
CA TYR A 58 -3.89 10.61 2.54
C TYR A 58 -4.07 10.72 1.01
N THR A 59 -2.97 10.84 0.29
CA THR A 59 -2.99 11.02 -1.17
C THR A 59 -2.46 9.78 -1.87
N ARG A 60 -3.04 9.44 -3.03
CA ARG A 60 -2.66 8.32 -3.88
C ARG A 60 -2.00 8.85 -5.15
N ASN A 61 -0.70 8.65 -5.28
CA ASN A 61 0.11 9.23 -6.34
C ASN A 61 0.67 8.10 -7.21
N LEU A 62 0.10 7.95 -8.41
CA LEU A 62 0.51 6.91 -9.35
C LEU A 62 1.91 7.21 -9.88
N ILE A 63 2.83 6.25 -9.71
CA ILE A 63 4.19 6.31 -10.25
C ILE A 63 4.24 5.60 -11.60
N ASP A 64 3.71 4.36 -11.64
CA ASP A 64 3.68 3.56 -12.86
C ASP A 64 2.49 2.58 -12.85
N LYS A 65 1.98 2.28 -14.04
CA LYS A 65 0.86 1.37 -14.24
C LYS A 65 0.98 0.62 -15.55
N THR A 66 1.04 -0.68 -15.45
CA THR A 66 1.04 -1.62 -16.59
C THR A 66 -0.23 -2.49 -16.56
N GLN A 67 -0.29 -3.51 -17.41
CA GLN A 67 -1.36 -4.52 -17.33
C GLN A 67 -1.16 -5.50 -16.16
N THR A 68 0.08 -5.64 -15.69
CA THR A 68 0.48 -6.65 -14.68
C THR A 68 0.66 -6.10 -13.28
N PHE A 69 0.96 -4.80 -13.13
CA PHE A 69 1.10 -4.18 -11.82
C PHE A 69 0.75 -2.69 -11.84
N GLU A 70 0.55 -2.16 -10.65
CA GLU A 70 0.40 -0.74 -10.36
C GLU A 70 1.32 -0.39 -9.18
N LEU A 71 2.14 0.66 -9.35
CA LEU A 71 3.02 1.20 -8.31
C LEU A 71 2.57 2.61 -7.92
N MET A 72 2.33 2.81 -6.64
CA MET A 72 1.93 4.11 -6.08
C MET A 72 2.81 4.55 -4.93
N ALA A 73 3.02 5.87 -4.82
CA ALA A 73 3.39 6.53 -3.58
C ALA A 73 2.13 7.03 -2.86
N ILE A 74 1.94 6.63 -1.62
CA ILE A 74 0.86 7.14 -0.76
C ILE A 74 1.48 8.01 0.32
N CYS A 75 1.06 9.29 0.37
CA CYS A 75 1.55 10.25 1.35
C CYS A 75 0.57 10.34 2.51
N TRP A 76 1.09 10.17 3.71
CA TRP A 76 0.33 10.15 4.97
C TRP A 76 0.74 11.30 5.86
N ASP A 77 -0.15 12.26 6.10
CA ASP A 77 0.06 13.25 7.14
C ASP A 77 -0.17 12.65 8.54
N ILE A 78 0.18 13.38 9.59
CA ILE A 78 0.11 12.92 10.96
C ILE A 78 -1.34 12.56 11.34
N GLY A 79 -1.54 11.34 11.78
CA GLY A 79 -2.85 10.82 12.23
C GLY A 79 -3.81 10.42 11.13
N GLN A 80 -3.38 10.38 9.87
CA GLN A 80 -4.22 9.88 8.79
C GLN A 80 -4.34 8.35 8.82
N VAL A 81 -5.51 7.86 8.39
CA VAL A 81 -5.87 6.44 8.36
C VAL A 81 -6.67 6.14 7.10
N SER A 82 -6.43 4.99 6.50
CA SER A 82 -7.27 4.48 5.40
C SER A 82 -8.57 3.88 5.93
N SER A 83 -9.58 3.77 5.08
CA SER A 83 -10.69 2.85 5.34
C SER A 83 -10.14 1.43 5.54
N ILE A 84 -10.87 0.58 6.27
CA ILE A 84 -10.64 -0.86 6.27
C ILE A 84 -11.09 -1.35 4.89
N HIS A 85 -10.22 -2.02 4.12
CA HIS A 85 -10.47 -2.35 2.71
C HIS A 85 -9.76 -3.63 2.27
N ASN A 86 -10.20 -4.15 1.12
CA ASN A 86 -9.51 -5.22 0.39
C ASN A 86 -8.89 -4.69 -0.93
N HIS A 87 -8.32 -5.61 -1.73
CA HIS A 87 -7.65 -5.28 -3.00
C HIS A 87 -8.26 -6.01 -4.20
N ARG A 88 -9.54 -6.39 -4.15
CA ARG A 88 -10.21 -7.13 -5.26
C ARG A 88 -9.41 -8.35 -5.71
N ASP A 89 -8.98 -9.19 -4.76
CA ASP A 89 -8.19 -10.41 -4.99
C ASP A 89 -6.81 -10.15 -5.63
N GLN A 90 -6.35 -8.89 -5.64
CA GLN A 90 -4.99 -8.56 -6.05
C GLN A 90 -4.03 -8.68 -4.87
N ASN A 91 -2.83 -9.19 -5.14
CA ASN A 91 -1.75 -9.13 -4.16
C ASN A 91 -1.32 -7.69 -3.94
N CYS A 92 -0.94 -7.38 -2.71
CA CYS A 92 -0.45 -6.06 -2.32
C CYS A 92 0.84 -6.19 -1.53
N TRP A 93 1.84 -5.44 -1.93
CA TRP A 93 3.10 -5.28 -1.21
C TRP A 93 3.29 -3.83 -0.81
N MET A 94 3.84 -3.61 0.38
CA MET A 94 4.05 -2.29 0.94
C MET A 94 5.47 -2.13 1.46
N ALA A 95 6.09 -0.99 1.18
CA ALA A 95 7.33 -0.54 1.79
C ALA A 95 7.16 0.91 2.26
N ALA A 96 7.84 1.33 3.32
CA ALA A 96 7.79 2.70 3.81
C ALA A 96 9.16 3.37 3.67
N PRO A 97 9.51 3.93 2.49
CA PRO A 97 10.79 4.61 2.28
C PRO A 97 10.97 5.89 3.12
N ILE A 98 9.88 6.52 3.56
CA ILE A 98 9.90 7.70 4.44
C ILE A 98 9.01 7.44 5.65
N GLY A 99 9.57 7.62 6.84
CA GLY A 99 8.85 7.40 8.09
C GLY A 99 8.51 5.93 8.31
N LYS A 100 7.40 5.69 8.97
CA LYS A 100 6.86 4.35 9.25
C LYS A 100 5.35 4.41 9.40
N LEU A 101 4.67 3.28 9.27
CA LEU A 101 3.22 3.15 9.32
C LEU A 101 2.82 1.89 10.08
N MET A 102 1.60 1.89 10.58
CA MET A 102 0.98 0.69 11.13
C MET A 102 -0.04 0.13 10.14
N VAL A 103 -0.11 -1.19 10.08
CA VAL A 103 -1.10 -1.96 9.33
C VAL A 103 -1.89 -2.80 10.32
N GLN A 104 -3.19 -2.56 10.44
CA GLN A 104 -4.11 -3.41 11.19
C GLN A 104 -4.80 -4.35 10.22
N ASN A 105 -4.57 -5.64 10.36
CA ASN A 105 -5.23 -6.69 9.60
C ASN A 105 -6.57 -7.07 10.25
N TYR A 106 -7.49 -7.59 9.43
CA TYR A 106 -8.82 -8.00 9.88
C TYR A 106 -9.21 -9.33 9.24
N ARG A 107 -9.89 -10.17 10.02
CA ARG A 107 -10.57 -11.37 9.55
C ARG A 107 -12.03 -11.04 9.25
N VAL A 108 -12.51 -11.43 8.07
CA VAL A 108 -13.93 -11.36 7.72
C VAL A 108 -14.62 -12.60 8.26
N ILE A 109 -15.50 -12.45 9.26
CA ILE A 109 -16.28 -13.52 9.84
C ILE A 109 -17.52 -13.82 8.98
N SER A 110 -18.19 -12.75 8.54
CA SER A 110 -19.31 -12.83 7.60
C SER A 110 -19.41 -11.57 6.76
N LYS A 111 -19.94 -11.71 5.54
CA LYS A 111 -20.14 -10.62 4.60
C LYS A 111 -21.36 -10.89 3.74
N ASP A 112 -22.22 -9.89 3.61
CA ASP A 112 -23.37 -9.83 2.71
C ASP A 112 -23.37 -8.47 2.01
N LEU A 113 -22.87 -8.44 0.77
CA LEU A 113 -22.75 -7.21 -0.01
C LEU A 113 -24.10 -6.68 -0.48
N ASP A 114 -25.07 -7.55 -0.73
CA ASP A 114 -26.41 -7.14 -1.19
C ASP A 114 -27.16 -6.36 -0.11
N ASN A 115 -26.98 -6.76 1.15
CA ASN A 115 -27.54 -6.09 2.32
C ASN A 115 -26.57 -5.11 2.99
N HIS A 116 -25.38 -4.90 2.43
CA HIS A 116 -24.34 -4.02 2.96
C HIS A 116 -23.92 -4.33 4.40
N CYS A 117 -23.96 -5.60 4.80
CA CYS A 117 -23.67 -6.06 6.16
C CYS A 117 -22.36 -6.85 6.22
N CYS A 118 -21.57 -6.64 7.27
CA CYS A 118 -20.41 -7.46 7.55
C CYS A 118 -20.15 -7.59 9.06
N ASN A 119 -19.41 -8.65 9.40
CA ASN A 119 -18.77 -8.80 10.70
C ASN A 119 -17.29 -9.06 10.46
N ILE A 120 -16.43 -8.20 11.00
CA ILE A 120 -14.98 -8.31 10.87
C ILE A 120 -14.34 -8.14 12.25
N GLU A 121 -13.23 -8.83 12.47
CA GLU A 121 -12.46 -8.78 13.72
C GLU A 121 -11.02 -8.38 13.43
N PRO A 122 -10.41 -7.51 14.26
CA PRO A 122 -8.98 -7.21 14.13
C PRO A 122 -8.14 -8.45 14.45
N THR A 123 -7.06 -8.63 13.69
CA THR A 123 -6.06 -9.68 13.91
C THR A 123 -4.70 -9.05 14.20
N ASP A 124 -3.72 -9.23 13.34
CA ASP A 124 -2.37 -8.77 13.55
C ASP A 124 -2.22 -7.26 13.34
N LEU A 125 -1.41 -6.65 14.18
CA LEU A 125 -0.97 -5.27 14.05
C LEU A 125 0.53 -5.28 13.69
N VAL A 126 0.88 -4.75 12.52
CA VAL A 126 2.23 -4.81 11.95
C VAL A 126 2.77 -3.39 11.71
N GLU A 127 4.01 -3.13 12.12
CA GLU A 127 4.73 -1.91 11.72
C GLU A 127 5.44 -2.16 10.38
N ILE A 128 5.27 -1.25 9.41
CA ILE A 128 6.08 -1.19 8.21
C ILE A 128 7.02 0.02 8.27
N ASN A 129 8.27 -0.20 7.91
CA ASN A 129 9.33 0.79 7.96
C ASN A 129 10.30 0.60 6.78
N PRO A 130 11.31 1.46 6.58
CA PRO A 130 12.20 1.36 5.44
C PRO A 130 12.98 0.04 5.32
N ALA A 131 13.17 -0.68 6.43
CA ALA A 131 13.99 -1.89 6.45
C ALA A 131 13.17 -3.19 6.25
N ASP A 132 11.86 -3.14 6.47
CA ASP A 132 11.00 -4.32 6.48
C ASP A 132 9.72 -4.11 5.65
N PRO A 133 9.78 -4.34 4.34
CA PRO A 133 8.60 -4.34 3.49
C PRO A 133 7.70 -5.53 3.82
N CYS A 134 6.39 -5.30 3.82
CA CYS A 134 5.41 -6.35 4.06
C CYS A 134 4.59 -6.67 2.80
N ALA A 135 3.95 -7.84 2.84
CA ALA A 135 2.90 -8.19 1.89
C ALA A 135 1.62 -8.48 2.66
N VAL A 136 0.49 -8.16 2.06
CA VAL A 136 -0.81 -8.51 2.61
C VAL A 136 -1.04 -10.01 2.42
N ASP A 137 -1.47 -10.71 3.48
CA ASP A 137 -1.78 -12.15 3.37
C ASP A 137 -3.01 -12.33 2.46
N PRO A 138 -2.90 -13.05 1.33
CA PRO A 138 -4.04 -13.29 0.43
C PRO A 138 -5.20 -14.04 1.08
N ARG A 139 -4.98 -14.73 2.20
CA ARG A 139 -6.02 -15.45 2.95
C ARG A 139 -6.84 -14.52 3.83
N GLU A 140 -6.25 -13.41 4.28
CA GLU A 140 -6.87 -12.37 5.10
C GLU A 140 -6.58 -10.98 4.50
N PRO A 141 -7.09 -10.67 3.29
CA PRO A 141 -6.64 -9.50 2.51
C PRO A 141 -7.26 -8.17 2.97
N VAL A 142 -7.93 -8.15 4.12
CA VAL A 142 -8.62 -6.95 4.65
C VAL A 142 -7.76 -6.27 5.69
N HIS A 143 -7.46 -5.00 5.47
CA HIS A 143 -6.64 -4.23 6.40
C HIS A 143 -6.97 -2.73 6.38
N SER A 144 -6.41 -2.00 7.34
CA SER A 144 -6.25 -0.54 7.29
C SER A 144 -4.80 -0.17 7.53
N VAL A 145 -4.36 0.94 6.93
CA VAL A 145 -3.03 1.52 7.12
C VAL A 145 -3.18 2.88 7.79
N PHE A 146 -2.34 3.20 8.74
CA PHE A 146 -2.40 4.48 9.43
C PHE A 146 -1.05 4.99 9.91
N ASN A 147 -0.98 6.32 10.03
CA ASN A 147 0.14 7.05 10.60
C ASN A 147 -0.22 7.50 12.02
N PRO A 148 0.26 6.85 13.09
CA PRO A 148 -0.06 7.21 14.46
C PRO A 148 0.31 8.65 14.81
N ARG A 149 -0.59 9.38 15.48
CA ARG A 149 -0.38 10.79 15.87
C ARG A 149 0.83 10.98 16.80
N GLU A 150 1.06 10.01 17.67
CA GLU A 150 2.17 10.03 18.63
C GLU A 150 3.56 10.00 17.98
N TRP A 151 3.67 9.55 16.75
CA TRP A 151 4.95 9.58 16.03
C TRP A 151 5.31 10.97 15.51
N ASN A 152 4.34 11.88 15.41
CA ASN A 152 4.50 13.28 15.03
C ASN A 152 5.39 13.48 13.79
N GLN A 153 5.27 12.62 12.80
CA GLN A 153 6.02 12.69 11.55
C GLN A 153 5.17 12.25 10.38
N ARG A 154 5.45 12.79 9.20
CA ARG A 154 4.86 12.35 7.94
C ARG A 154 5.48 11.03 7.50
N ALA A 155 4.72 10.25 6.75
CA ALA A 155 5.20 9.01 6.16
C ALA A 155 4.81 8.89 4.69
N VAL A 156 5.61 8.13 3.94
CA VAL A 156 5.29 7.73 2.56
C VAL A 156 5.43 6.24 2.47
N SER A 157 4.39 5.58 1.97
CA SER A 157 4.47 4.18 1.58
C SER A 157 4.46 4.02 0.06
N LEU A 158 5.21 3.03 -0.41
CA LEU A 158 5.08 2.50 -1.77
C LEU A 158 4.18 1.28 -1.72
N HIS A 159 3.20 1.24 -2.60
CA HIS A 159 2.29 0.11 -2.78
C HIS A 159 2.46 -0.46 -4.18
N VAL A 160 2.72 -1.76 -4.26
CA VAL A 160 2.68 -2.53 -5.50
C VAL A 160 1.45 -3.42 -5.44
N TYR A 161 0.61 -3.38 -6.47
CA TYR A 161 -0.52 -4.29 -6.64
C TYR A 161 -0.29 -5.20 -7.83
N SER A 162 -0.70 -6.47 -7.73
CA SER A 162 -0.44 -7.49 -8.77
C SER A 162 -1.18 -7.26 -10.08
N ARG A 163 -2.23 -6.44 -10.07
CA ARG A 163 -2.90 -5.87 -11.22
C ARG A 163 -3.55 -4.56 -10.81
N PRO A 164 -3.71 -3.61 -11.74
CA PRO A 164 -4.49 -2.41 -11.50
C PRO A 164 -5.95 -2.72 -11.19
N PHE A 165 -6.54 -1.96 -10.26
CA PHE A 165 -7.98 -1.99 -9.95
C PHE A 165 -8.45 -0.58 -9.62
N ASP A 166 -9.73 -0.28 -9.92
CA ASP A 166 -10.34 1.04 -9.82
C ASP A 166 -11.40 1.15 -8.72
N SER A 167 -11.66 0.06 -8.02
CA SER A 167 -12.61 -0.01 -6.91
C SER A 167 -12.15 -1.03 -5.87
N CYS A 168 -12.57 -0.85 -4.62
CA CYS A 168 -12.36 -1.84 -3.57
C CYS A 168 -13.57 -1.93 -2.65
N GLU A 169 -13.67 -3.03 -1.93
CA GLU A 169 -14.61 -3.13 -0.83
C GLU A 169 -14.05 -2.44 0.41
N VAL A 170 -14.92 -1.71 1.08
CA VAL A 170 -14.63 -1.07 2.37
C VAL A 170 -15.54 -1.61 3.44
N TYR A 171 -15.04 -1.61 4.67
CA TYR A 171 -15.68 -2.21 5.82
C TYR A 171 -15.71 -1.25 7.00
N SER A 172 -16.75 -1.33 7.81
CA SER A 172 -16.85 -0.64 9.09
C SER A 172 -17.14 -1.65 10.19
N ALA A 173 -16.16 -1.95 11.02
CA ALA A 173 -16.33 -2.83 12.18
C ALA A 173 -17.34 -2.27 13.18
N GLU A 174 -17.35 -0.95 13.40
CA GLU A 174 -18.25 -0.27 14.32
C GLU A 174 -19.72 -0.36 13.89
N LYS A 175 -19.97 -0.16 12.58
CA LYS A 175 -21.34 -0.12 12.03
C LYS A 175 -21.82 -1.49 11.54
N GLY A 176 -20.92 -2.48 11.44
CA GLY A 176 -21.22 -3.76 10.83
C GLY A 176 -21.61 -3.66 9.35
N THR A 177 -21.03 -2.69 8.63
CA THR A 177 -21.40 -2.41 7.23
C THR A 177 -20.22 -2.58 6.29
N CYS A 178 -20.52 -2.98 5.04
CA CYS A 178 -19.55 -3.02 3.95
C CYS A 178 -20.18 -2.50 2.65
N GLY A 179 -19.32 -2.18 1.69
CA GLY A 179 -19.76 -1.70 0.38
C GLY A 179 -18.57 -1.40 -0.53
N ASP A 180 -18.85 -1.00 -1.75
CA ASP A 180 -17.86 -0.69 -2.75
C ASP A 180 -17.58 0.80 -2.83
N ILE A 181 -16.33 1.17 -3.04
CA ILE A 181 -15.92 2.54 -3.37
C ILE A 181 -15.07 2.56 -4.63
N ALA A 182 -15.22 3.63 -5.42
CA ALA A 182 -14.30 3.93 -6.50
C ALA A 182 -12.99 4.51 -5.93
N LEU A 183 -11.89 4.17 -6.58
CA LEU A 183 -10.55 4.64 -6.22
C LEU A 183 -10.09 5.71 -7.21
N HIS A 184 -9.47 6.76 -6.70
CA HIS A 184 -8.97 7.87 -7.50
C HIS A 184 -7.52 8.16 -7.20
N TYR A 185 -6.79 8.65 -8.19
CA TYR A 185 -5.44 9.17 -7.99
C TYR A 185 -5.49 10.67 -7.66
N THR A 186 -4.62 11.11 -6.79
CA THR A 186 -4.32 12.52 -6.55
C THR A 186 -3.42 13.06 -7.65
N SER A 187 -2.43 12.26 -8.05
CA SER A 187 -1.54 12.58 -9.16
C SER A 187 -1.23 11.34 -10.00
N VAL A 188 -0.87 11.56 -11.26
CA VAL A 188 -0.43 10.53 -12.21
C VAL A 188 0.89 10.99 -12.82
N ASN A 189 1.93 10.15 -12.72
CA ASN A 189 3.27 10.44 -13.23
C ASN A 189 3.81 11.82 -12.78
N GLY A 190 3.57 12.19 -11.52
CA GLY A 190 4.01 13.45 -10.95
C GLY A 190 3.17 14.67 -11.32
N VAL A 191 2.01 14.50 -11.97
CA VAL A 191 1.10 15.58 -12.35
C VAL A 191 -0.23 15.43 -11.59
N LEU A 192 -0.68 16.49 -10.92
CA LEU A 192 -1.98 16.51 -10.23
C LEU A 192 -3.12 16.23 -11.20
N VAL A 193 -4.03 15.37 -10.79
CA VAL A 193 -5.28 15.13 -11.54
C VAL A 193 -6.27 16.23 -11.17
N CYS A 194 -6.72 16.98 -12.16
CA CYS A 194 -7.81 17.96 -11.97
C CYS A 194 -9.10 17.22 -11.59
N LYS A 195 -9.72 17.64 -10.47
CA LYS A 195 -11.05 17.17 -10.03
C LYS A 195 -12.13 17.81 -10.88
#